data_53a986409271608090c517c5caa62c4e
#
_entry.id   53a986409271608090c517c5caa62c4e
#
_cell.length_a   1.000
_cell.length_b   1.000
_cell.length_c   1.000
_cell.angle_alpha   90.00
_cell.angle_beta   90.00
_cell.angle_gamma   90.00
#
_symmetry.space_group_name_H-M   'P 1'
#
loop_
_entity.id
_entity.type
_entity.pdbx_description
1 polymer ?
#
loop_
_entity_poly.entity_id
_entity_poly.type
_entity_poly.pdbx_seq_one_letter_code
_entity_poly.pdbx_strand_id
1 'polypeptide(L)'
;SIFFGEIDEMYKQGAEITVIECDAEVQRTYNYKGKFPTEVAGRGGTVFDPVFSFLRSNRLTHYDGCIYLTDGYADEPTIRPPCPLLWVITADGNAGDHLRFGRIIKLAD
;
A
#
# COMPACT_ATOMS: atom_id res chain seq x y z
N SER A 1 -11.94 -9.06 -6.18
CA SER A 1 -12.02 -9.79 -4.92
C SER A 1 -12.94 -9.07 -3.93
N ILE A 2 -13.38 -9.79 -2.92
CA ILE A 2 -14.22 -9.21 -1.86
C ILE A 2 -13.51 -8.03 -1.20
N PHE A 3 -12.21 -8.15 -1.00
CA PHE A 3 -11.45 -7.11 -0.34
C PHE A 3 -11.36 -5.82 -1.16
N PHE A 4 -11.20 -5.93 -2.47
CA PHE A 4 -11.22 -4.76 -3.34
C PHE A 4 -12.61 -4.11 -3.33
N GLY A 5 -13.66 -4.90 -3.20
CA GLY A 5 -15.00 -4.38 -3.04
C GLY A 5 -15.15 -3.54 -1.76
N GLU A 6 -14.54 -3.96 -0.67
CA GLU A 6 -14.55 -3.20 0.58
C GLU A 6 -13.86 -1.84 0.42
N ILE A 7 -12.70 -1.81 -0.25
CA ILE A 7 -11.97 -0.57 -0.49
C ILE A 7 -12.81 0.37 -1.35
N ASP A 8 -13.39 -0.15 -2.43
CA ASP A 8 -14.23 0.66 -3.32
C ASP A 8 -15.46 1.20 -2.59
N GLU A 9 -16.06 0.40 -1.71
CA GLU A 9 -17.19 0.85 -0.90
C GLU A 9 -16.80 1.97 0.05
N MET A 10 -15.64 1.88 0.69
CA MET A 10 -15.11 2.95 1.53
C MET A 10 -14.91 4.24 0.72
N TYR A 11 -14.37 4.10 -0.48
CA TYR A 11 -14.18 5.24 -1.37
C TYR A 11 -15.51 5.89 -1.74
N LYS A 12 -16.54 5.09 -2.05
CA LYS A 12 -17.86 5.60 -2.39
C LYS A 12 -18.53 6.31 -1.23
N GLN A 13 -18.14 5.99 0.00
CA GLN A 13 -18.62 6.64 1.21
C GLN A 13 -17.82 7.89 1.58
N GLY A 14 -16.89 8.30 0.73
CA GLY A 14 -16.13 9.53 0.91
C GLY A 14 -14.78 9.37 1.60
N ALA A 15 -14.31 8.14 1.84
CA ALA A 15 -13.00 7.93 2.43
C ALA A 15 -11.88 8.37 1.49
N GLU A 16 -10.86 8.98 2.04
CA GLU A 16 -9.66 9.35 1.30
C GLU A 16 -8.63 8.22 1.42
N ILE A 17 -8.33 7.57 0.29
CA ILE A 17 -7.44 6.44 0.25
C ILE A 17 -6.23 6.79 -0.61
N THR A 18 -5.04 6.71 -0.02
CA THR A 18 -3.79 7.00 -0.72
C THR A 18 -3.17 5.71 -1.21
N VAL A 19 -2.82 5.68 -2.50
CA VAL A 19 -2.09 4.57 -3.10
C VAL A 19 -0.63 4.94 -3.17
N ILE A 20 0.23 4.05 -2.68
CA ILE A 20 1.68 4.25 -2.67
C ILE A 20 2.33 3.16 -3.49
N GLU A 21 3.03 3.58 -4.54
CA GLU A 21 3.83 2.67 -5.36
C GLU A 21 5.30 2.99 -5.12
N CYS A 22 6.07 2.00 -4.74
CA CYS A 22 7.46 2.25 -4.42
C CYS A 22 8.37 1.05 -4.65
N ASP A 23 9.65 1.35 -4.75
CA ASP A 23 10.72 0.38 -4.57
C ASP A 23 11.51 0.79 -3.30
N ALA A 24 12.79 1.12 -3.39
CA ALA A 24 13.54 1.59 -2.22
C ALA A 24 13.08 2.97 -1.74
N GLU A 25 12.37 3.70 -2.59
CA GLU A 25 11.84 5.04 -2.29
C GLU A 25 10.40 5.11 -2.77
N VAL A 26 9.67 6.11 -2.29
CA VAL A 26 8.32 6.37 -2.82
C VAL A 26 8.46 6.83 -4.27
N GLN A 27 7.95 6.03 -5.20
CA GLN A 27 7.98 6.33 -6.63
C GLN A 27 6.77 7.16 -7.05
N ARG A 28 5.60 6.82 -6.51
CA ARG A 28 4.37 7.48 -6.88
C ARG A 28 3.36 7.36 -5.75
N THR A 29 2.70 8.47 -5.44
CA THR A 29 1.54 8.46 -4.54
C THR A 29 0.37 9.14 -5.24
N TYR A 30 -0.82 8.62 -5.04
CA TYR A 30 -2.03 9.25 -5.57
C TYR A 30 -3.25 8.80 -4.75
N ASN A 31 -4.31 9.57 -4.84
CA ASN A 31 -5.56 9.22 -4.19
C ASN A 31 -6.30 8.18 -5.02
N TYR A 32 -6.86 7.18 -4.34
CA TYR A 32 -7.69 6.18 -4.99
C TYR A 32 -8.95 6.83 -5.58
N LYS A 33 -9.24 6.57 -6.86
CA LYS A 33 -10.37 7.15 -7.59
C LYS A 33 -11.32 6.08 -8.14
N GLY A 34 -11.38 4.93 -7.52
CA GLY A 34 -12.32 3.88 -7.92
C GLY A 34 -11.77 2.85 -8.89
N LYS A 35 -10.52 2.96 -9.28
CA LYS A 35 -9.86 1.98 -10.14
C LYS A 35 -8.58 1.50 -9.50
N PHE A 36 -8.39 0.19 -9.48
CA PHE A 36 -7.15 -0.41 -9.03
C PHE A 36 -6.13 -0.40 -10.15
N PRO A 37 -4.86 -0.13 -9.81
CA PRO A 37 -3.80 -0.15 -10.81
C PRO A 37 -3.61 -1.58 -11.34
N THR A 38 -3.36 -1.69 -12.63
CA THR A 38 -3.03 -2.96 -13.28
C THR A 38 -1.54 -3.16 -13.41
N GLU A 39 -0.77 -2.09 -13.23
CA GLU A 39 0.69 -2.10 -13.27
C GLU A 39 1.23 -1.41 -12.03
N VAL A 40 2.39 -1.84 -11.57
CA VAL A 40 3.06 -1.26 -10.42
C VAL A 40 4.30 -0.50 -10.91
N ALA A 41 4.37 0.79 -10.57
CA ALA A 41 5.56 1.60 -10.83
C ALA A 41 6.55 1.34 -9.69
N GLY A 42 7.76 1.02 -9.97
CA GLY A 42 8.74 0.68 -8.95
C GLY A 42 8.55 -0.75 -8.44
N ARG A 43 9.62 -1.49 -8.40
CA ARG A 43 9.62 -2.89 -7.98
C ARG A 43 10.83 -3.13 -7.09
N GLY A 44 10.66 -4.01 -6.10
CA GLY A 44 11.78 -4.45 -5.31
C GLY A 44 12.24 -3.44 -4.27
N GLY A 45 11.34 -2.91 -3.50
CA GLY A 45 11.72 -2.07 -2.38
C GLY A 45 12.56 -2.87 -1.39
N THR A 46 13.62 -2.27 -0.88
CA THR A 46 14.50 -2.92 0.09
C THR A 46 14.14 -2.58 1.52
N VAL A 47 13.36 -1.54 1.76
CA VAL A 47 12.97 -1.08 3.10
C VAL A 47 11.58 -0.46 3.03
N PHE A 48 10.68 -0.89 3.91
CA PHE A 48 9.33 -0.33 3.97
C PHE A 48 9.22 0.87 4.90
N ASP A 49 10.03 0.92 5.94
CA ASP A 49 9.92 1.92 7.01
C ASP A 49 9.94 3.38 6.54
N PRO A 50 10.76 3.78 5.55
CA PRO A 50 10.75 5.17 5.09
C PRO A 50 9.39 5.66 4.62
N VAL A 51 8.60 4.79 3.99
CA VAL A 51 7.26 5.16 3.53
C VAL A 51 6.33 5.41 4.72
N PHE A 52 6.34 4.52 5.71
CA PHE A 52 5.50 4.68 6.90
C PHE A 52 5.94 5.86 7.74
N SER A 53 7.24 6.12 7.81
CA SER A 53 7.77 7.31 8.48
C SER A 53 7.29 8.58 7.79
N PHE A 54 7.31 8.60 6.46
CA PHE A 54 6.81 9.72 5.67
C PHE A 54 5.33 9.99 5.96
N LEU A 55 4.51 8.93 5.97
CA LEU A 55 3.07 9.07 6.25
C LEU A 55 2.82 9.61 7.66
N ARG A 56 3.57 9.13 8.65
CA ARG A 56 3.39 9.56 10.03
C ARG A 56 3.85 11.00 10.26
N SER A 57 4.86 11.46 9.51
CA SER A 57 5.38 12.82 9.65
C SER A 57 4.53 13.86 8.92
N ASN A 58 3.70 13.46 7.98
CA ASN A 58 2.86 14.38 7.21
C ASN A 58 1.56 14.68 7.96
N ARG A 59 1.68 15.50 9.01
CA ARG A 59 0.58 15.77 9.94
C ARG A 59 -0.56 16.60 9.34
N LEU A 60 -0.31 17.26 8.22
CA LEU A 60 -1.33 18.10 7.59
C LEU A 60 -2.27 17.29 6.71
N THR A 61 -1.92 16.04 6.42
CA THR A 61 -2.73 15.17 5.59
C THR A 61 -3.36 14.08 6.45
N HIS A 62 -4.66 13.92 6.32
CA HIS A 62 -5.39 12.82 6.95
C HIS A 62 -5.49 11.67 5.95
N TYR A 63 -5.15 10.46 6.41
CA TYR A 63 -5.23 9.26 5.59
C TYR A 63 -6.27 8.31 6.20
N ASP A 64 -7.31 7.96 5.43
CA ASP A 64 -8.31 6.97 5.85
C ASP A 64 -7.86 5.55 5.54
N GLY A 65 -6.94 5.39 4.62
CA GLY A 65 -6.35 4.11 4.28
C GLY A 65 -5.16 4.27 3.37
N CYS A 66 -4.34 3.24 3.31
CA CYS A 66 -3.13 3.22 2.49
C CYS A 66 -3.07 1.91 1.71
N ILE A 67 -2.83 2.00 0.41
CA ILE A 67 -2.57 0.84 -0.44
C ILE A 67 -1.10 0.89 -0.84
N TYR A 68 -0.35 -0.13 -0.42
CA TYR A 68 1.08 -0.21 -0.68
C TYR A 68 1.33 -1.25 -1.78
N LEU A 69 1.74 -0.79 -2.94
CA LEU A 69 2.02 -1.65 -4.11
C LEU A 69 3.52 -1.95 -4.14
N THR A 70 3.89 -3.22 -4.03
CA THR A 70 5.29 -3.63 -3.97
C THR A 70 5.43 -5.09 -4.39
N ASP A 71 6.64 -5.55 -4.66
CA ASP A 71 6.92 -6.97 -4.85
C ASP A 71 7.11 -7.71 -3.52
N GLY A 72 7.15 -7.01 -2.40
CA GLY A 72 7.25 -7.62 -1.08
C GLY A 72 8.63 -8.10 -0.67
N TYR A 73 9.65 -7.90 -1.48
CA TYR A 73 11.01 -8.35 -1.17
C TYR A 73 11.76 -7.28 -0.37
N ALA A 74 11.48 -7.23 0.92
CA ALA A 74 12.13 -6.32 1.86
C ALA A 74 11.96 -6.87 3.28
N ASP A 75 12.74 -6.36 4.21
CA ASP A 75 12.65 -6.76 5.61
C ASP A 75 11.34 -6.29 6.23
N GLU A 76 10.93 -7.02 7.29
CA GLU A 76 9.73 -6.70 8.04
C GLU A 76 9.75 -5.24 8.51
N PRO A 77 8.65 -4.50 8.31
CA PRO A 77 8.61 -3.12 8.79
C PRO A 77 8.60 -3.02 10.31
N THR A 78 9.22 -2.00 10.84
CA THR A 78 9.24 -1.72 12.29
C THR A 78 8.39 -0.51 12.64
N ILE A 79 8.06 0.33 11.67
CA ILE A 79 7.24 1.53 11.87
C ILE A 79 5.81 1.22 11.43
N ARG A 80 4.86 1.40 12.36
CA ARG A 80 3.44 1.18 12.06
C ARG A 80 2.89 2.34 11.22
N PRO A 81 2.15 2.06 10.13
CA PRO A 81 1.48 3.13 9.40
C PRO A 81 0.40 3.80 10.24
N PRO A 82 0.05 5.07 9.96
CA PRO A 82 -0.93 5.81 10.78
C PRO A 82 -2.38 5.50 10.43
N CYS A 83 -2.64 4.60 9.49
CA CYS A 83 -3.98 4.29 8.99
C CYS A 83 -4.04 2.81 8.59
N PRO A 84 -5.25 2.28 8.32
CA PRO A 84 -5.36 0.91 7.79
C PRO A 84 -4.55 0.72 6.51
N LEU A 85 -3.91 -0.43 6.40
CA LEU A 85 -2.97 -0.74 5.32
C LEU A 85 -3.44 -1.96 4.53
N LEU A 86 -3.34 -1.87 3.21
CA LEU A 86 -3.49 -2.99 2.30
C LEU A 86 -2.20 -3.14 1.51
N TRP A 87 -1.57 -4.30 1.66
CA TRP A 87 -0.44 -4.69 0.83
C TRP A 87 -0.95 -5.29 -0.47
N VAL A 88 -0.57 -4.73 -1.60
CA VAL A 88 -0.86 -5.30 -2.91
C VAL A 88 0.46 -5.75 -3.52
N ILE A 89 0.63 -7.07 -3.64
CA ILE A 89 1.89 -7.67 -4.03
C ILE A 89 1.82 -8.09 -5.48
N THR A 90 2.88 -7.80 -6.24
CA THR A 90 2.96 -8.21 -7.64
C THR A 90 2.89 -9.73 -7.79
N ALA A 91 2.46 -10.21 -8.96
CA ALA A 91 2.25 -11.63 -9.22
C ALA A 91 3.51 -12.47 -8.96
N ASP A 92 4.69 -11.91 -9.20
CA ASP A 92 5.97 -12.57 -8.96
C ASP A 92 6.58 -12.22 -7.60
N GLY A 93 5.81 -11.56 -6.74
CA GLY A 93 6.31 -11.06 -5.47
C GLY A 93 6.23 -12.05 -4.32
N ASN A 94 6.67 -11.60 -3.16
CA ASN A 94 6.70 -12.37 -1.92
C ASN A 94 5.65 -11.86 -0.93
N ALA A 95 4.53 -12.58 -0.81
CA ALA A 95 3.43 -12.25 0.10
C ALA A 95 3.56 -13.05 1.40
N GLY A 96 4.64 -12.84 2.14
CA GLY A 96 4.93 -13.58 3.37
C GLY A 96 4.50 -12.86 4.64
N ASP A 97 4.76 -13.51 5.78
CA ASP A 97 4.37 -13.02 7.11
C ASP A 97 5.10 -11.75 7.54
N HIS A 98 6.17 -11.40 6.84
CA HIS A 98 6.91 -10.16 7.11
C HIS A 98 6.12 -8.90 6.74
N LEU A 99 5.07 -9.03 5.95
CA LEU A 99 4.19 -7.91 5.57
C LEU A 99 3.18 -7.69 6.70
N ARG A 100 3.59 -6.93 7.71
CA ARG A 100 2.80 -6.69 8.91
C ARG A 100 1.91 -5.45 8.78
N PHE A 101 1.03 -5.30 9.74
CA PHE A 101 0.18 -4.12 9.95
C PHE A 101 -0.99 -3.98 8.98
N GLY A 102 -1.22 -4.94 8.11
CA GLY A 102 -2.33 -4.85 7.17
C GLY A 102 -2.66 -6.17 6.49
N ARG A 103 -3.66 -6.11 5.65
CA ARG A 103 -4.06 -7.27 4.84
C ARG A 103 -3.18 -7.36 3.60
N ILE A 104 -3.10 -8.56 3.04
CA ILE A 104 -2.24 -8.85 1.90
C ILE A 104 -3.08 -9.40 0.76
N ILE A 105 -2.93 -8.81 -0.42
CA ILE A 105 -3.47 -9.33 -1.66
C ILE A 105 -2.33 -9.49 -2.65
N LYS A 106 -2.26 -10.66 -3.28
CA LYS A 106 -1.29 -10.89 -4.35
C LYS A 106 -2.02 -10.83 -5.68
N LEU A 107 -1.49 -10.04 -6.61
CA LEU A 107 -2.07 -9.91 -7.94
C LEU A 107 -1.92 -11.21 -8.72
N ALA A 108 -2.88 -11.49 -9.60
CA ALA A 108 -2.80 -12.61 -10.51
C ALA A 108 -1.99 -12.23 -11.75
N ASP A 109 -1.41 -13.22 -12.39
CA ASP A 109 -0.71 -13.04 -13.65
C ASP A 109 -1.67 -12.60 -14.76
#